data_77a266df321462e58aafc116b7b66383
#
_entry.id   77a266df321462e58aafc116b7b66383
#
_cell.length_a   1.000
_cell.length_b   1.000
_cell.length_c   1.000
_cell.angle_alpha   90.00
_cell.angle_beta   90.00
_cell.angle_gamma   90.00
#
_symmetry.space_group_name_H-M   'P 1'
#
loop_
_entity.id
_entity.type
_entity.pdbx_description
1 polymer ?
#
loop_
_entity_poly.entity_id
_entity_poly.type
_entity_poly.pdbx_seq_one_letter_code
_entity_poly.pdbx_strand_id
1 'polypeptide(L)'
;MVNKMKEFLPKIEMEKMQALQEVEEKYETGLITLEEAREVMRTKVGTIRPYHIAYMEQNLKTGDEDECIRADMRRMMELVEGFMDNSRPELPAGHPLTHYYKENDEMRRLLLAVEDLMQYPVIKNQWLELYDQIRQYPIHYQRKQNQLYPLLEKKGFDRPTTTMWNFDDIIRDEIKESVQLLETGDEETFIAAQEPFIAHARDLMEKEETILYPTSLALITPEEFEDMKSGDQEIGFAFFNVETPSTPNTQYPSPKEGFAEDLQALLSKYGYAAGPQQELDVATGKLTLEQINLIYKHLPVDISFVDENELVKFYSDTDHRIFPRSKNVIGRQVSNCHPRKSVHIVEEIVGKFRSGEQDKAEFWINKPEVFIYIVYFAVRDAEGRFRGVLEMMQDCTHIRELTGSQTLLTWAGKDSSSDDLDSSVGSAEPATTNPTGDDGNESHAPSLDITSDTLLKDLFATYPHLKKELASRYPSFKMLNSPLGKLILKKATIRTASERSGLGEEQLVKLIKDCL
;
A
#
# COMPACT_ATOMS: atom_id res chain seq x y z
N MET A 1 -0.69 -0.19 -31.93
CA MET A 1 -1.86 -0.29 -31.03
C MET A 1 -2.80 0.86 -31.37
N VAL A 2 -4.10 0.63 -31.51
CA VAL A 2 -5.08 1.72 -31.69
C VAL A 2 -5.09 2.52 -30.37
N ASN A 3 -4.90 3.84 -30.48
CA ASN A 3 -4.89 4.69 -29.28
C ASN A 3 -6.30 4.71 -28.65
N LYS A 4 -6.46 3.93 -27.60
CA LYS A 4 -7.71 3.74 -26.89
C LYS A 4 -8.24 5.05 -26.26
N MET A 5 -7.35 5.98 -25.93
CA MET A 5 -7.68 7.28 -25.35
C MET A 5 -8.66 8.10 -26.23
N LYS A 6 -8.61 7.91 -27.58
CA LYS A 6 -9.52 8.56 -28.52
C LYS A 6 -11.01 8.29 -28.24
N GLU A 7 -11.32 7.12 -27.68
CA GLU A 7 -12.70 6.71 -27.44
C GLU A 7 -13.35 7.50 -26.28
N PHE A 8 -12.53 8.08 -25.40
CA PHE A 8 -12.94 8.82 -24.21
C PHE A 8 -12.88 10.33 -24.35
N LEU A 9 -12.24 10.85 -25.42
CA LEU A 9 -12.11 12.30 -25.66
C LEU A 9 -13.27 12.85 -26.50
N PRO A 10 -13.71 14.11 -26.28
CA PRO A 10 -14.72 14.77 -27.10
C PRO A 10 -14.31 14.87 -28.57
N LYS A 11 -15.25 14.67 -29.51
CA LYS A 11 -14.94 14.71 -30.96
C LYS A 11 -14.36 16.05 -31.45
N ILE A 12 -14.82 17.17 -30.90
CA ILE A 12 -14.32 18.52 -31.25
C ILE A 12 -12.83 18.67 -30.94
N GLU A 13 -12.36 18.01 -29.91
CA GLU A 13 -10.96 18.05 -29.53
C GLU A 13 -10.07 17.23 -30.48
N MET A 14 -10.62 16.25 -31.19
CA MET A 14 -9.85 15.42 -32.13
C MET A 14 -9.35 16.20 -33.36
N GLU A 15 -10.17 17.11 -33.91
CA GLU A 15 -9.75 17.96 -35.05
C GLU A 15 -8.63 18.91 -34.61
N LYS A 16 -8.75 19.46 -33.41
CA LYS A 16 -7.75 20.32 -32.80
C LYS A 16 -6.42 19.58 -32.56
N MET A 17 -6.50 18.35 -32.06
CA MET A 17 -5.33 17.50 -31.83
C MET A 17 -4.63 17.12 -33.14
N GLN A 18 -5.39 16.83 -34.20
CA GLN A 18 -4.83 16.56 -35.50
C GLN A 18 -4.09 17.80 -36.06
N ALA A 19 -4.68 18.98 -35.91
CA ALA A 19 -4.04 20.23 -36.31
C ALA A 19 -2.76 20.50 -35.49
N LEU A 20 -2.78 20.24 -34.20
CA LEU A 20 -1.60 20.37 -33.33
C LEU A 20 -0.49 19.41 -33.75
N GLN A 21 -0.80 18.16 -34.02
CA GLN A 21 0.16 17.14 -34.45
C GLN A 21 0.79 17.50 -35.83
N GLU A 22 -0.02 18.01 -36.78
CA GLU A 22 0.49 18.46 -38.09
C GLU A 22 1.46 19.65 -37.96
N VAL A 23 1.20 20.57 -37.03
CA VAL A 23 2.07 21.72 -36.78
C VAL A 23 3.36 21.29 -36.13
N GLU A 24 3.28 20.42 -35.12
CA GLU A 24 4.44 19.86 -34.44
C GLU A 24 5.37 19.13 -35.43
N GLU A 25 4.83 18.18 -36.23
CA GLU A 25 5.60 17.43 -37.22
C GLU A 25 6.33 18.35 -38.21
N LYS A 26 5.68 19.44 -38.66
CA LYS A 26 6.30 20.41 -39.56
C LYS A 26 7.40 21.25 -38.89
N TYR A 27 7.20 21.58 -37.61
CA TYR A 27 8.18 22.31 -36.80
C TYR A 27 9.38 21.43 -36.45
N GLU A 28 9.16 20.18 -36.05
CA GLU A 28 10.23 19.22 -35.76
C GLU A 28 11.11 18.90 -36.97
N THR A 29 10.47 18.75 -38.14
CA THR A 29 11.20 18.51 -39.41
C THR A 29 11.87 19.76 -39.98
N GLY A 30 11.72 20.92 -39.32
CA GLY A 30 12.28 22.19 -39.79
C GLY A 30 11.64 22.77 -41.06
N LEU A 31 10.44 22.27 -41.42
CA LEU A 31 9.68 22.78 -42.57
C LEU A 31 9.08 24.15 -42.30
N ILE A 32 8.82 24.47 -41.02
CA ILE A 32 8.35 25.79 -40.58
C ILE A 32 9.16 26.26 -39.36
N THR A 33 9.27 27.55 -39.20
CA THR A 33 9.90 28.18 -38.03
C THR A 33 8.97 28.17 -36.83
N LEU A 34 9.48 28.41 -35.62
CA LEU A 34 8.68 28.53 -34.41
C LEU A 34 7.61 29.64 -34.52
N GLU A 35 7.95 30.76 -35.15
CA GLU A 35 7.02 31.89 -35.36
C GLU A 35 5.86 31.49 -36.27
N GLU A 36 6.16 30.83 -37.41
CA GLU A 36 5.14 30.30 -38.33
C GLU A 36 4.28 29.24 -37.66
N ALA A 37 4.87 28.34 -36.89
CA ALA A 37 4.16 27.33 -36.12
C ALA A 37 3.20 27.96 -35.10
N ARG A 38 3.66 28.96 -34.34
CA ARG A 38 2.82 29.70 -33.36
C ARG A 38 1.70 30.49 -34.04
N GLU A 39 1.88 30.98 -35.27
CA GLU A 39 0.81 31.63 -36.03
C GLU A 39 -0.29 30.61 -36.44
N VAL A 40 0.12 29.42 -36.88
CA VAL A 40 -0.84 28.34 -37.16
C VAL A 40 -1.53 27.90 -35.87
N MET A 41 -0.82 27.84 -34.76
CA MET A 41 -1.41 27.55 -33.43
C MET A 41 -2.51 28.57 -33.08
N ARG A 42 -2.26 29.89 -33.25
CA ARG A 42 -3.27 30.92 -32.97
C ARG A 42 -4.52 30.79 -33.85
N THR A 43 -4.35 30.45 -35.11
CA THR A 43 -5.43 30.47 -36.11
C THR A 43 -6.24 29.18 -36.17
N LYS A 44 -5.59 28.01 -36.01
CA LYS A 44 -6.22 26.68 -36.18
C LYS A 44 -6.40 25.90 -34.91
N VAL A 45 -5.50 26.06 -33.93
CA VAL A 45 -5.54 25.27 -32.69
C VAL A 45 -6.17 26.05 -31.56
N GLY A 46 -5.78 27.32 -31.36
CA GLY A 46 -6.25 28.14 -30.25
C GLY A 46 -5.71 27.63 -28.90
N THR A 47 -6.47 27.83 -27.83
CA THR A 47 -6.09 27.37 -26.50
C THR A 47 -6.08 25.84 -26.43
N ILE A 48 -5.02 25.27 -25.93
CA ILE A 48 -4.88 23.83 -25.70
C ILE A 48 -5.03 23.51 -24.21
N ARG A 49 -5.52 22.33 -23.94
CA ARG A 49 -5.63 21.78 -22.59
C ARG A 49 -4.56 20.73 -22.35
N PRO A 50 -4.17 20.50 -21.10
CA PRO A 50 -3.12 19.55 -20.76
C PRO A 50 -3.30 18.15 -21.32
N TYR A 51 -4.53 17.65 -21.45
CA TYR A 51 -4.77 16.32 -22.02
C TYR A 51 -4.44 16.20 -23.51
N HIS A 52 -4.32 17.32 -24.24
CA HIS A 52 -3.81 17.32 -25.62
C HIS A 52 -2.32 16.94 -25.64
N ILE A 53 -1.54 17.49 -24.71
CA ILE A 53 -0.12 17.14 -24.54
C ILE A 53 0.02 15.67 -24.14
N ALA A 54 -0.77 15.25 -23.15
CA ALA A 54 -0.79 13.87 -22.68
C ALA A 54 -1.13 12.86 -23.79
N TYR A 55 -2.06 13.23 -24.68
CA TYR A 55 -2.39 12.40 -25.84
C TYR A 55 -1.22 12.33 -26.85
N MET A 56 -0.52 13.43 -27.08
CA MET A 56 0.64 13.45 -27.97
C MET A 56 1.78 12.62 -27.40
N GLU A 57 2.08 12.78 -26.11
CA GLU A 57 3.06 11.97 -25.40
C GLU A 57 2.78 10.47 -25.52
N GLN A 58 1.52 10.06 -25.36
CA GLN A 58 1.09 8.66 -25.50
C GLN A 58 1.35 8.10 -26.91
N ASN A 59 1.38 8.95 -27.92
CA ASN A 59 1.59 8.56 -29.33
C ASN A 59 3.05 8.70 -29.81
N LEU A 60 3.95 9.25 -28.99
CA LEU A 60 5.36 9.32 -29.36
C LEU A 60 5.89 7.92 -29.65
N LYS A 61 6.62 7.78 -30.76
CA LYS A 61 7.24 6.52 -31.13
C LYS A 61 8.26 6.13 -30.07
N THR A 62 8.27 4.88 -29.67
CA THR A 62 9.30 4.31 -28.80
C THR A 62 10.62 4.30 -29.57
N GLY A 63 11.44 5.32 -29.36
CA GLY A 63 12.84 5.33 -29.77
C GLY A 63 13.70 4.92 -28.57
N ASP A 64 14.76 4.16 -28.82
CA ASP A 64 15.65 3.60 -27.78
C ASP A 64 16.55 4.64 -27.08
N GLU A 65 16.35 5.94 -27.29
CA GLU A 65 17.21 6.99 -26.74
C GLU A 65 16.40 8.00 -25.93
N ASP A 66 16.52 7.94 -24.60
CA ASP A 66 15.93 8.89 -23.63
C ASP A 66 16.25 10.37 -23.95
N GLU A 67 17.38 10.67 -24.61
CA GLU A 67 17.75 12.02 -24.99
C GLU A 67 16.91 12.58 -26.16
N CYS A 68 16.54 11.74 -27.13
CA CYS A 68 15.70 12.15 -28.26
C CYS A 68 14.28 12.51 -27.77
N ILE A 69 13.73 11.72 -26.90
CA ILE A 69 12.40 11.95 -26.28
C ILE A 69 12.38 13.25 -25.48
N ARG A 70 13.45 13.56 -24.73
CA ARG A 70 13.57 14.81 -23.97
C ARG A 70 13.68 16.03 -24.89
N ALA A 71 14.36 15.90 -26.01
CA ALA A 71 14.48 16.98 -26.99
C ALA A 71 13.14 17.28 -27.67
N ASP A 72 12.40 16.25 -28.07
CA ASP A 72 11.09 16.38 -28.71
C ASP A 72 10.05 16.96 -27.72
N MET A 73 10.05 16.50 -26.49
CA MET A 73 9.20 17.08 -25.45
C MET A 73 9.51 18.56 -25.19
N ARG A 74 10.78 18.95 -25.18
CA ARG A 74 11.18 20.36 -25.00
C ARG A 74 10.69 21.23 -26.16
N ARG A 75 10.82 20.78 -27.42
CA ARG A 75 10.31 21.50 -28.60
C ARG A 75 8.79 21.63 -28.57
N MET A 76 8.10 20.56 -28.17
CA MET A 76 6.65 20.59 -28.02
C MET A 76 6.25 21.61 -26.95
N MET A 77 6.87 21.59 -25.77
CA MET A 77 6.58 22.56 -24.71
C MET A 77 6.87 24.01 -25.15
N GLU A 78 7.95 24.24 -25.92
CA GLU A 78 8.26 25.54 -26.50
C GLU A 78 7.17 25.98 -27.51
N LEU A 79 6.67 25.08 -28.35
CA LEU A 79 5.59 25.36 -29.30
C LEU A 79 4.28 25.76 -28.59
N VAL A 80 3.95 25.08 -27.49
CA VAL A 80 2.67 25.25 -26.79
C VAL A 80 2.71 26.36 -25.73
N GLU A 81 3.85 26.94 -25.46
CA GLU A 81 4.01 28.03 -24.50
C GLU A 81 3.10 29.22 -24.83
N GLY A 82 2.29 29.64 -23.85
CA GLY A 82 1.29 30.71 -24.01
C GLY A 82 -0.04 30.26 -24.64
N PHE A 83 -0.19 28.99 -25.03
CA PHE A 83 -1.44 28.41 -25.53
C PHE A 83 -2.09 27.48 -24.51
N MET A 84 -1.37 27.05 -23.46
CA MET A 84 -1.91 26.16 -22.44
C MET A 84 -2.78 26.89 -21.42
N ASP A 85 -3.97 26.34 -21.19
CA ASP A 85 -4.81 26.70 -20.06
C ASP A 85 -4.38 25.87 -18.83
N ASN A 86 -3.55 26.47 -17.99
CA ASN A 86 -3.03 25.87 -16.76
C ASN A 86 -3.84 26.29 -15.52
N SER A 87 -5.03 26.87 -15.71
CA SER A 87 -5.86 27.28 -14.58
C SER A 87 -6.29 26.07 -13.75
N ARG A 88 -6.13 26.17 -12.42
CA ARG A 88 -6.62 25.15 -11.49
C ARG A 88 -8.14 25.10 -11.55
N PRO A 89 -8.74 23.94 -11.83
CA PRO A 89 -10.19 23.82 -11.92
C PRO A 89 -10.86 24.02 -10.55
N GLU A 90 -12.02 24.66 -10.54
CA GLU A 90 -12.88 24.71 -9.35
C GLU A 90 -13.57 23.37 -9.16
N LEU A 91 -13.22 22.66 -8.10
CA LEU A 91 -13.76 21.34 -7.77
C LEU A 91 -14.50 21.37 -6.43
N PRO A 92 -15.56 20.55 -6.27
CA PRO A 92 -16.21 20.38 -4.98
C PRO A 92 -15.22 19.91 -3.90
N ALA A 93 -15.42 20.32 -2.65
CA ALA A 93 -14.53 20.00 -1.54
C ALA A 93 -14.31 18.49 -1.32
N GLY A 94 -15.31 17.67 -1.64
CA GLY A 94 -15.25 16.20 -1.54
C GLY A 94 -14.81 15.49 -2.82
N HIS A 95 -14.35 16.23 -3.84
CA HIS A 95 -13.85 15.60 -5.07
C HIS A 95 -12.44 15.01 -4.82
N PRO A 96 -12.14 13.78 -5.27
CA PRO A 96 -10.83 13.14 -5.02
C PRO A 96 -9.63 14.02 -5.39
N LEU A 97 -9.65 14.68 -6.54
CA LEU A 97 -8.57 15.57 -6.96
C LEU A 97 -8.36 16.79 -6.05
N THR A 98 -9.39 17.25 -5.34
CA THR A 98 -9.23 18.35 -4.37
C THR A 98 -8.27 17.96 -3.25
N HIS A 99 -8.27 16.69 -2.85
CA HIS A 99 -7.36 16.19 -1.83
C HIS A 99 -5.90 16.13 -2.35
N TYR A 100 -5.68 15.70 -3.59
CA TYR A 100 -4.35 15.72 -4.21
C TYR A 100 -3.79 17.15 -4.31
N TYR A 101 -4.61 18.12 -4.73
CA TYR A 101 -4.19 19.53 -4.76
C TYR A 101 -3.82 20.06 -3.37
N LYS A 102 -4.60 19.74 -2.33
CA LYS A 102 -4.31 20.15 -0.95
C LYS A 102 -3.01 19.55 -0.43
N GLU A 103 -2.74 18.30 -0.76
CA GLU A 103 -1.50 17.63 -0.37
C GLU A 103 -0.28 18.28 -1.05
N ASN A 104 -0.40 18.65 -2.33
CA ASN A 104 0.62 19.41 -3.04
C ASN A 104 0.83 20.80 -2.43
N ASP A 105 -0.25 21.51 -2.09
CA ASP A 105 -0.16 22.82 -1.44
C ASP A 105 0.58 22.72 -0.09
N GLU A 106 0.29 21.69 0.71
CA GLU A 106 0.97 21.46 1.98
C GLU A 106 2.44 21.05 1.79
N MET A 107 2.73 20.18 0.80
CA MET A 107 4.10 19.81 0.48
C MET A 107 4.93 21.02 0.04
N ARG A 108 4.37 21.94 -0.78
CA ARG A 108 5.05 23.21 -1.13
C ARG A 108 5.39 24.03 0.11
N ARG A 109 4.48 24.10 1.08
CA ARG A 109 4.73 24.79 2.35
C ARG A 109 5.90 24.15 3.11
N LEU A 110 5.98 22.82 3.13
CA LEU A 110 7.07 22.08 3.77
C LEU A 110 8.40 22.29 3.03
N LEU A 111 8.39 22.30 1.70
CA LEU A 111 9.60 22.59 0.91
C LEU A 111 10.13 24.00 1.14
N LEU A 112 9.27 25.00 1.33
CA LEU A 112 9.71 26.35 1.74
C LEU A 112 10.37 26.33 3.11
N ALA A 113 9.87 25.52 4.05
CA ALA A 113 10.51 25.36 5.34
C ALA A 113 11.87 24.64 5.25
N VAL A 114 12.04 23.68 4.32
CA VAL A 114 13.35 23.08 4.01
C VAL A 114 14.32 24.15 3.51
N GLU A 115 13.92 24.97 2.52
CA GLU A 115 14.75 26.06 1.98
C GLU A 115 15.15 27.09 3.05
N ASP A 116 14.24 27.41 3.98
CA ASP A 116 14.53 28.29 5.11
C ASP A 116 15.58 27.68 6.04
N LEU A 117 15.41 26.42 6.46
CA LEU A 117 16.35 25.74 7.34
C LEU A 117 17.74 25.53 6.72
N MET A 118 17.84 25.38 5.39
CA MET A 118 19.13 25.27 4.68
C MET A 118 20.03 26.51 4.85
N GLN A 119 19.46 27.65 5.21
CA GLN A 119 20.22 28.89 5.40
C GLN A 119 20.94 28.98 6.76
N TYR A 120 20.66 28.04 7.65
CA TYR A 120 21.18 28.02 9.01
C TYR A 120 21.98 26.75 9.30
N PRO A 121 22.83 26.74 10.35
CA PRO A 121 23.49 25.52 10.79
C PRO A 121 22.47 24.41 11.10
N VAL A 122 22.85 23.17 10.83
CA VAL A 122 21.96 22.02 11.05
C VAL A 122 21.63 21.84 12.52
N ILE A 123 20.35 21.97 12.87
CA ILE A 123 19.84 21.62 14.19
C ILE A 123 18.99 20.36 14.02
N LYS A 124 19.58 19.21 14.31
CA LYS A 124 19.02 17.89 14.04
C LYS A 124 17.54 17.73 14.42
N ASN A 125 17.13 18.21 15.59
CA ASN A 125 15.75 18.06 16.05
C ASN A 125 14.75 18.86 15.19
N GLN A 126 15.11 20.06 14.73
CA GLN A 126 14.25 20.86 13.87
C GLN A 126 14.04 20.16 12.51
N TRP A 127 15.11 19.61 11.95
CA TRP A 127 15.06 18.85 10.72
C TRP A 127 14.24 17.57 10.87
N LEU A 128 14.39 16.84 11.98
CA LEU A 128 13.59 15.64 12.24
C LEU A 128 12.10 15.96 12.36
N GLU A 129 11.72 17.04 13.05
CA GLU A 129 10.32 17.48 13.15
C GLU A 129 9.74 17.85 11.78
N LEU A 130 10.52 18.49 10.91
CA LEU A 130 10.11 18.81 9.55
C LEU A 130 9.96 17.55 8.71
N TYR A 131 10.94 16.63 8.78
CA TYR A 131 10.89 15.38 8.05
C TYR A 131 9.83 14.41 8.58
N ASP A 132 9.42 14.50 9.84
CA ASP A 132 8.26 13.75 10.37
C ASP A 132 6.95 14.13 9.67
N GLN A 133 6.86 15.36 9.17
CA GLN A 133 5.74 15.80 8.33
C GLN A 133 5.96 15.35 6.87
N ILE A 134 7.12 15.63 6.28
CA ILE A 134 7.43 15.32 4.87
C ILE A 134 7.24 13.82 4.57
N ARG A 135 7.63 12.92 5.48
CA ARG A 135 7.49 11.46 5.27
C ARG A 135 6.06 10.94 5.29
N GLN A 136 5.05 11.78 5.50
CA GLN A 136 3.65 11.44 5.25
C GLN A 136 3.28 11.55 3.76
N TYR A 137 4.01 12.36 3.00
CA TYR A 137 3.70 12.62 1.60
C TYR A 137 3.71 11.37 0.69
N PRO A 138 4.50 10.32 0.89
CA PRO A 138 4.39 9.07 0.16
C PRO A 138 3.01 8.42 0.13
N ILE A 139 2.09 8.76 1.05
CA ILE A 139 0.67 8.33 1.03
C ILE A 139 -0.03 8.90 -0.22
N HIS A 140 0.28 10.15 -0.59
CA HIS A 140 -0.16 10.78 -1.84
C HIS A 140 0.20 9.93 -3.07
N TYR A 141 1.45 9.45 -3.15
CA TYR A 141 1.90 8.58 -4.22
C TYR A 141 1.20 7.23 -4.22
N GLN A 142 1.00 6.62 -3.05
CA GLN A 142 0.23 5.38 -2.94
C GLN A 142 -1.19 5.52 -3.49
N ARG A 143 -1.87 6.62 -3.20
CA ARG A 143 -3.20 6.88 -3.75
C ARG A 143 -3.17 7.04 -5.26
N LYS A 144 -2.25 7.84 -5.82
CA LYS A 144 -2.10 7.94 -7.28
C LYS A 144 -1.91 6.57 -7.92
N GLN A 145 -0.96 5.79 -7.40
CA GLN A 145 -0.56 4.49 -7.93
C GLN A 145 -1.67 3.44 -7.86
N ASN A 146 -2.51 3.48 -6.83
CA ASN A 146 -3.56 2.46 -6.61
C ASN A 146 -4.96 2.91 -7.04
N GLN A 147 -5.21 4.21 -7.18
CA GLN A 147 -6.53 4.75 -7.51
C GLN A 147 -6.54 5.44 -8.87
N LEU A 148 -5.73 6.49 -9.05
CA LEU A 148 -5.79 7.37 -10.21
C LEU A 148 -5.16 6.73 -11.46
N TYR A 149 -3.94 6.21 -11.36
CA TYR A 149 -3.24 5.60 -12.49
C TYR A 149 -3.99 4.42 -13.11
N PRO A 150 -4.53 3.45 -12.33
CA PRO A 150 -5.30 2.36 -12.92
C PRO A 150 -6.52 2.80 -13.74
N LEU A 151 -7.21 3.87 -13.32
CA LEU A 151 -8.33 4.41 -14.09
C LEU A 151 -7.87 5.02 -15.40
N LEU A 152 -6.79 5.79 -15.38
CA LEU A 152 -6.19 6.40 -16.57
C LEU A 152 -5.65 5.35 -17.55
N GLU A 153 -4.96 4.31 -17.05
CA GLU A 153 -4.45 3.21 -17.85
C GLU A 153 -5.56 2.44 -18.57
N LYS A 154 -6.71 2.22 -17.91
CA LYS A 154 -7.91 1.64 -18.54
C LYS A 154 -8.42 2.47 -19.73
N LYS A 155 -8.19 3.78 -19.69
CA LYS A 155 -8.54 4.73 -20.75
C LYS A 155 -7.44 4.90 -21.82
N GLY A 156 -6.33 4.16 -21.68
CA GLY A 156 -5.22 4.19 -22.63
C GLY A 156 -4.18 5.28 -22.35
N PHE A 157 -4.13 5.80 -21.13
CA PHE A 157 -3.13 6.75 -20.63
C PHE A 157 -2.13 6.01 -19.72
N ASP A 158 -1.35 5.10 -20.30
CA ASP A 158 -0.46 4.19 -19.57
C ASP A 158 1.00 4.65 -19.56
N ARG A 159 1.49 5.25 -20.63
CA ARG A 159 2.88 5.71 -20.73
C ARG A 159 3.20 6.85 -19.75
N PRO A 160 2.42 7.95 -19.69
CA PRO A 160 2.67 9.02 -18.73
C PRO A 160 2.53 8.57 -17.28
N THR A 161 1.57 7.69 -16.96
CA THR A 161 1.42 7.16 -15.60
C THR A 161 2.64 6.34 -15.18
N THR A 162 3.22 5.54 -16.08
CA THR A 162 4.45 4.78 -15.83
C THR A 162 5.65 5.72 -15.58
N THR A 163 5.77 6.78 -16.37
CA THR A 163 6.83 7.80 -16.19
C THR A 163 6.69 8.50 -14.84
N MET A 164 5.47 8.95 -14.49
CA MET A 164 5.20 9.60 -13.21
C MET A 164 5.43 8.68 -12.01
N TRP A 165 5.13 7.39 -12.14
CA TRP A 165 5.45 6.41 -11.10
C TRP A 165 6.94 6.39 -10.77
N ASN A 166 7.80 6.44 -11.79
CA ASN A 166 9.24 6.48 -11.57
C ASN A 166 9.68 7.72 -10.76
N PHE A 167 9.06 8.88 -11.01
CA PHE A 167 9.32 10.08 -10.22
C PHE A 167 8.79 9.97 -8.80
N ASP A 168 7.60 9.37 -8.59
CA ASP A 168 7.07 9.07 -7.27
C ASP A 168 8.07 8.25 -6.43
N ASP A 169 8.69 7.24 -7.06
CA ASP A 169 9.67 6.37 -6.40
C ASP A 169 10.98 7.09 -6.09
N ILE A 170 11.46 7.96 -7.00
CA ILE A 170 12.66 8.78 -6.76
C ILE A 170 12.46 9.66 -5.52
N ILE A 171 11.36 10.42 -5.46
CA ILE A 171 11.10 11.33 -4.35
C ILE A 171 10.88 10.56 -3.04
N ARG A 172 10.22 9.40 -3.11
CA ARG A 172 10.07 8.52 -1.94
C ARG A 172 11.42 8.04 -1.38
N ASP A 173 12.34 7.66 -2.28
CA ASP A 173 13.69 7.26 -1.91
C ASP A 173 14.49 8.44 -1.34
N GLU A 174 14.42 9.65 -1.93
CA GLU A 174 15.07 10.87 -1.43
C GLU A 174 14.60 11.27 -0.03
N ILE A 175 13.29 11.18 0.24
CA ILE A 175 12.73 11.42 1.59
C ILE A 175 13.32 10.42 2.59
N LYS A 176 13.38 9.14 2.23
CA LYS A 176 13.91 8.09 3.09
C LYS A 176 15.41 8.26 3.35
N GLU A 177 16.18 8.56 2.32
CA GLU A 177 17.62 8.78 2.39
C GLU A 177 17.95 10.00 3.25
N SER A 178 17.22 11.11 3.08
CA SER A 178 17.38 12.31 3.90
C SER A 178 17.20 12.01 5.40
N VAL A 179 16.18 11.24 5.77
CA VAL A 179 15.97 10.83 7.17
C VAL A 179 17.14 9.98 7.67
N GLN A 180 17.63 9.05 6.85
CA GLN A 180 18.76 8.20 7.22
C GLN A 180 20.06 9.01 7.43
N LEU A 181 20.33 10.00 6.57
CA LEU A 181 21.47 10.90 6.69
C LEU A 181 21.39 11.74 7.99
N LEU A 182 20.20 12.24 8.32
CA LEU A 182 19.98 12.93 9.61
C LEU A 182 20.23 12.01 10.81
N GLU A 183 19.77 10.78 10.75
CA GLU A 183 19.96 9.82 11.85
C GLU A 183 21.43 9.45 12.03
N THR A 184 22.18 9.24 10.95
CA THR A 184 23.62 8.92 10.97
C THR A 184 24.50 10.13 11.28
N GLY A 185 23.98 11.35 11.16
CA GLY A 185 24.72 12.60 11.44
C GLY A 185 25.64 13.03 10.31
N ASP A 186 25.41 12.59 9.08
CA ASP A 186 26.13 13.06 7.88
C ASP A 186 25.48 14.36 7.37
N GLU A 187 25.77 15.46 8.05
CA GLU A 187 25.14 16.77 7.79
C GLU A 187 25.52 17.32 6.42
N GLU A 188 26.73 17.11 5.94
CA GLU A 188 27.20 17.63 4.64
C GLU A 188 26.44 16.97 3.49
N THR A 189 26.38 15.65 3.48
CA THR A 189 25.61 14.89 2.45
C THR A 189 24.13 15.17 2.57
N PHE A 190 23.60 15.31 3.80
CA PHE A 190 22.20 15.64 4.03
C PHE A 190 21.82 16.98 3.40
N ILE A 191 22.59 18.06 3.64
CA ILE A 191 22.28 19.38 3.08
C ILE A 191 22.43 19.38 1.56
N ALA A 192 23.46 18.72 1.04
CA ALA A 192 23.66 18.60 -0.42
C ALA A 192 22.49 17.88 -1.13
N ALA A 193 21.81 16.96 -0.44
CA ALA A 193 20.67 16.23 -0.98
C ALA A 193 19.37 17.05 -1.04
N GLN A 194 19.28 18.20 -0.31
CA GLN A 194 18.02 18.94 -0.24
C GLN A 194 17.67 19.67 -1.54
N GLU A 195 18.62 20.27 -2.22
CA GLU A 195 18.36 21.02 -3.46
C GLU A 195 17.80 20.13 -4.58
N PRO A 196 18.39 18.96 -4.90
CA PRO A 196 17.80 18.00 -5.84
C PRO A 196 16.41 17.54 -5.42
N PHE A 197 16.19 17.18 -4.16
CA PHE A 197 14.90 16.77 -3.64
C PHE A 197 13.81 17.83 -3.84
N ILE A 198 14.10 19.10 -3.50
CA ILE A 198 13.17 20.22 -3.71
C ILE A 198 12.83 20.38 -5.20
N ALA A 199 13.84 20.30 -6.06
CA ALA A 199 13.67 20.44 -7.51
C ALA A 199 12.80 19.32 -8.07
N HIS A 200 13.06 18.06 -7.70
CA HIS A 200 12.30 16.90 -8.17
C HIS A 200 10.85 16.93 -7.65
N ALA A 201 10.65 17.26 -6.38
CA ALA A 201 9.31 17.34 -5.81
C ALA A 201 8.47 18.45 -6.48
N ARG A 202 9.05 19.62 -6.74
CA ARG A 202 8.37 20.73 -7.44
C ARG A 202 8.03 20.39 -8.88
N ASP A 203 8.98 19.81 -9.62
CA ASP A 203 8.78 19.40 -11.01
C ASP A 203 7.66 18.36 -11.14
N LEU A 204 7.61 17.39 -10.23
CA LEU A 204 6.54 16.40 -10.22
C LEU A 204 5.18 17.02 -9.89
N MET A 205 5.07 17.85 -8.85
CA MET A 205 3.82 18.54 -8.49
C MET A 205 3.32 19.45 -9.64
N GLU A 206 4.23 20.10 -10.36
CA GLU A 206 3.87 20.90 -11.54
C GLU A 206 3.27 20.02 -12.64
N LYS A 207 3.88 18.89 -12.97
CA LYS A 207 3.37 17.92 -13.95
C LYS A 207 2.03 17.31 -13.53
N GLU A 208 1.85 17.04 -12.25
CA GLU A 208 0.56 16.58 -11.72
C GLU A 208 -0.54 17.61 -11.95
N GLU A 209 -0.29 18.86 -11.60
CA GLU A 209 -1.31 19.91 -11.66
C GLU A 209 -1.55 20.44 -13.08
N THR A 210 -0.52 20.44 -13.91
CA THR A 210 -0.64 20.96 -15.29
C THR A 210 -1.04 19.89 -16.31
N ILE A 211 -0.75 18.60 -16.05
CA ILE A 211 -1.01 17.53 -17.03
C ILE A 211 -1.92 16.45 -16.43
N LEU A 212 -1.51 15.83 -15.32
CA LEU A 212 -2.17 14.62 -14.80
C LEU A 212 -3.61 14.89 -14.35
N TYR A 213 -3.83 15.89 -13.46
CA TYR A 213 -5.15 16.14 -12.89
C TYR A 213 -6.15 16.68 -13.92
N PRO A 214 -5.79 17.63 -14.80
CA PRO A 214 -6.69 18.05 -15.87
C PRO A 214 -7.02 16.94 -16.87
N THR A 215 -6.03 16.06 -17.18
CA THR A 215 -6.26 14.89 -18.04
C THR A 215 -7.21 13.90 -17.35
N SER A 216 -7.07 13.71 -16.04
CA SER A 216 -7.97 12.87 -15.25
C SER A 216 -9.41 13.36 -15.31
N LEU A 217 -9.63 14.68 -15.21
CA LEU A 217 -10.96 15.29 -15.34
C LEU A 217 -11.58 15.11 -16.73
N ALA A 218 -10.76 15.00 -17.76
CA ALA A 218 -11.24 14.78 -19.13
C ALA A 218 -11.58 13.32 -19.43
N LEU A 219 -10.90 12.37 -18.78
CA LEU A 219 -10.99 10.93 -19.07
C LEU A 219 -11.85 10.15 -18.08
N ILE A 220 -11.84 10.52 -16.81
CA ILE A 220 -12.52 9.80 -15.72
C ILE A 220 -13.91 10.39 -15.51
N THR A 221 -14.93 9.55 -15.46
CA THR A 221 -16.31 10.00 -15.26
C THR A 221 -16.58 10.42 -13.80
N PRO A 222 -17.62 11.23 -13.54
CA PRO A 222 -17.99 11.58 -12.17
C PRO A 222 -18.28 10.35 -11.29
N GLU A 223 -18.87 9.30 -11.86
CA GLU A 223 -19.18 8.05 -11.16
C GLU A 223 -17.89 7.30 -10.78
N GLU A 224 -16.91 7.24 -11.68
CA GLU A 224 -15.60 6.62 -11.40
C GLU A 224 -14.83 7.39 -10.32
N PHE A 225 -14.95 8.74 -10.29
CA PHE A 225 -14.41 9.53 -9.19
C PHE A 225 -15.12 9.28 -7.86
N GLU A 226 -16.43 9.05 -7.88
CA GLU A 226 -17.18 8.70 -6.68
C GLU A 226 -16.73 7.34 -6.13
N ASP A 227 -16.58 6.35 -7.00
CA ASP A 227 -16.09 5.01 -6.65
C ASP A 227 -14.66 5.03 -6.07
N MET A 228 -13.80 5.99 -6.50
CA MET A 228 -12.46 6.18 -5.97
C MET A 228 -12.43 6.49 -4.47
N LYS A 229 -13.43 7.18 -3.93
CA LYS A 229 -13.43 7.71 -2.55
C LYS A 229 -13.25 6.63 -1.50
N SER A 230 -13.83 5.46 -1.70
CA SER A 230 -13.70 4.34 -0.74
C SER A 230 -12.26 3.84 -0.66
N GLY A 231 -11.58 3.67 -1.79
CA GLY A 231 -10.19 3.26 -1.84
C GLY A 231 -9.22 4.36 -1.40
N ASP A 232 -9.55 5.64 -1.64
CA ASP A 232 -8.78 6.78 -1.11
C ASP A 232 -8.78 6.79 0.43
N GLN A 233 -9.91 6.43 1.04
CA GLN A 233 -10.02 6.34 2.51
C GLN A 233 -9.29 5.15 3.10
N GLU A 234 -9.33 4.01 2.42
CA GLU A 234 -8.58 2.82 2.83
C GLU A 234 -7.06 3.08 2.86
N ILE A 235 -6.55 3.78 1.83
CA ILE A 235 -5.12 4.14 1.75
C ILE A 235 -4.78 5.26 2.74
N GLY A 236 -5.71 6.22 2.92
CA GLY A 236 -5.52 7.40 3.74
C GLY A 236 -5.04 8.62 2.95
N PHE A 237 -4.82 9.72 3.66
CA PHE A 237 -4.42 11.02 3.12
C PHE A 237 -3.14 11.48 3.78
N ALA A 238 -2.27 12.15 3.02
CA ALA A 238 -1.11 12.83 3.57
C ALA A 238 -1.55 14.11 4.27
N PHE A 239 -0.96 14.40 5.43
CA PHE A 239 -1.09 15.64 6.19
C PHE A 239 -2.44 15.94 6.86
N PHE A 240 -3.54 15.33 6.46
CA PHE A 240 -4.86 15.60 7.03
C PHE A 240 -5.76 14.36 7.02
N ASN A 241 -6.78 14.39 7.87
CA ASN A 241 -7.82 13.38 7.88
C ASN A 241 -9.05 13.91 7.13
N VAL A 242 -9.66 13.07 6.32
CA VAL A 242 -10.94 13.35 5.67
C VAL A 242 -12.02 12.62 6.46
N GLU A 243 -12.87 13.38 7.17
CA GLU A 243 -14.04 12.80 7.80
C GLU A 243 -15.00 12.30 6.73
N THR A 244 -15.33 11.02 6.76
CA THR A 244 -16.47 10.51 6.00
C THR A 244 -17.73 11.05 6.64
N PRO A 245 -18.61 11.71 5.87
CA PRO A 245 -20.00 11.71 6.26
C PRO A 245 -20.38 10.24 6.40
N SER A 246 -20.84 9.81 7.57
CA SER A 246 -21.48 8.53 7.74
C SER A 246 -22.58 8.41 6.69
N THR A 247 -22.24 7.83 5.54
CA THR A 247 -23.23 7.57 4.50
C THR A 247 -24.22 6.59 5.09
N PRO A 248 -25.51 6.96 5.20
CA PRO A 248 -26.52 5.95 5.40
C PRO A 248 -26.36 5.00 4.21
N ASN A 249 -26.21 3.72 4.53
CA ASN A 249 -26.20 2.58 3.66
C ASN A 249 -26.88 2.92 2.31
N THR A 250 -26.11 3.34 1.32
CA THR A 250 -26.64 3.57 -0.02
C THR A 250 -26.96 2.20 -0.56
N GLN A 251 -28.20 1.79 -0.31
CA GLN A 251 -28.82 0.79 -1.15
C GLN A 251 -28.60 1.27 -2.59
N TYR A 252 -27.82 0.49 -3.34
CA TYR A 252 -27.78 0.63 -4.80
C TYR A 252 -29.23 0.81 -5.26
N PRO A 253 -29.55 1.74 -6.16
CA PRO A 253 -30.89 1.84 -6.71
C PRO A 253 -31.24 0.46 -7.25
N SER A 254 -32.18 -0.18 -6.60
CA SER A 254 -32.72 -1.47 -7.06
C SER A 254 -33.05 -1.30 -8.54
N PRO A 255 -32.60 -2.20 -9.43
CA PRO A 255 -33.11 -2.23 -10.78
C PRO A 255 -34.62 -2.11 -10.70
N LYS A 256 -35.22 -1.29 -11.57
CA LYS A 256 -36.68 -1.11 -11.59
C LYS A 256 -37.33 -2.46 -11.38
N GLU A 257 -38.12 -2.57 -10.31
CA GLU A 257 -38.87 -3.78 -9.99
C GLU A 257 -39.57 -4.26 -11.27
N GLY A 258 -39.29 -5.51 -11.66
CA GLY A 258 -39.82 -6.13 -12.88
C GLY A 258 -38.76 -6.53 -13.89
N PHE A 259 -37.78 -5.69 -14.27
CA PHE A 259 -36.78 -6.07 -15.28
C PHE A 259 -35.78 -7.10 -14.77
N ALA A 260 -35.33 -6.96 -13.52
CA ALA A 260 -34.43 -7.93 -12.90
C ALA A 260 -35.13 -9.29 -12.68
N GLU A 261 -36.40 -9.27 -12.27
CA GLU A 261 -37.22 -10.47 -12.11
C GLU A 261 -37.54 -11.13 -13.44
N ASP A 262 -37.87 -10.38 -14.47
CA ASP A 262 -38.11 -10.88 -15.81
C ASP A 262 -36.85 -11.45 -16.45
N LEU A 263 -35.70 -10.78 -16.27
CA LEU A 263 -34.40 -11.28 -16.74
C LEU A 263 -33.99 -12.54 -15.96
N GLN A 264 -34.21 -12.59 -14.67
CA GLN A 264 -33.92 -13.74 -13.83
C GLN A 264 -34.84 -14.92 -14.16
N ALA A 265 -36.12 -14.69 -14.43
CA ALA A 265 -37.05 -15.69 -14.89
C ALA A 265 -36.68 -16.22 -16.30
N LEU A 266 -36.22 -15.34 -17.19
CA LEU A 266 -35.74 -15.72 -18.53
C LEU A 266 -34.46 -16.56 -18.44
N LEU A 267 -33.49 -16.13 -17.65
CA LEU A 267 -32.23 -16.85 -17.43
C LEU A 267 -32.47 -18.23 -16.78
N SER A 268 -33.39 -18.30 -15.78
CA SER A 268 -33.81 -19.55 -15.14
C SER A 268 -34.41 -20.54 -16.14
N LYS A 269 -35.23 -20.03 -17.06
CA LYS A 269 -35.88 -20.85 -18.11
C LYS A 269 -34.87 -21.51 -19.07
N TYR A 270 -33.70 -20.89 -19.25
CA TYR A 270 -32.63 -21.42 -20.12
C TYR A 270 -31.46 -22.01 -19.33
N GLY A 271 -31.60 -22.26 -18.02
CA GLY A 271 -30.57 -22.89 -17.20
C GLY A 271 -29.37 -21.96 -16.83
N TYR A 272 -29.50 -20.66 -17.06
CA TYR A 272 -28.45 -19.67 -16.80
C TYR A 272 -28.67 -18.84 -15.53
N ALA A 273 -29.66 -19.17 -14.72
CA ALA A 273 -29.96 -18.41 -13.51
C ALA A 273 -29.04 -18.81 -12.36
N ALA A 274 -27.93 -18.13 -12.21
CA ALA A 274 -27.19 -18.10 -10.96
C ALA A 274 -27.75 -17.00 -10.08
N GLY A 275 -28.73 -17.30 -9.22
CA GLY A 275 -29.11 -16.41 -8.12
C GLY A 275 -28.01 -16.36 -7.07
N PRO A 276 -27.94 -15.30 -6.23
CA PRO A 276 -26.92 -15.18 -5.16
C PRO A 276 -26.96 -16.35 -4.16
N GLN A 277 -28.03 -17.12 -4.13
CA GLN A 277 -28.24 -18.32 -3.28
C GLN A 277 -27.98 -19.64 -4.02
N GLN A 278 -27.61 -19.62 -5.31
CA GLN A 278 -27.35 -20.84 -6.04
C GLN A 278 -26.02 -21.43 -5.63
N GLU A 279 -26.03 -22.69 -5.20
CA GLU A 279 -24.82 -23.45 -4.94
C GLU A 279 -24.08 -23.75 -6.25
N LEU A 280 -22.82 -23.44 -6.28
CA LEU A 280 -21.87 -23.75 -7.33
C LEU A 280 -21.14 -25.05 -6.98
N ASP A 281 -21.01 -25.94 -7.93
CA ASP A 281 -20.16 -27.11 -7.77
C ASP A 281 -18.68 -26.67 -7.74
N VAL A 282 -18.03 -26.92 -6.61
CA VAL A 282 -16.58 -26.82 -6.45
C VAL A 282 -16.02 -28.23 -6.32
N ALA A 283 -14.73 -28.43 -6.61
CA ALA A 283 -14.13 -29.77 -6.76
C ALA A 283 -14.47 -30.78 -5.66
N THR A 284 -14.73 -30.34 -4.43
CA THR A 284 -14.97 -31.20 -3.26
C THR A 284 -16.26 -30.87 -2.52
N GLY A 285 -17.18 -30.11 -3.10
CA GLY A 285 -18.42 -29.72 -2.44
C GLY A 285 -19.21 -28.68 -3.20
N LYS A 286 -20.16 -28.06 -2.50
CA LYS A 286 -20.99 -27.01 -3.07
C LYS A 286 -20.94 -25.78 -2.18
N LEU A 287 -20.80 -24.60 -2.78
CA LEU A 287 -20.77 -23.33 -2.10
C LEU A 287 -21.58 -22.29 -2.87
N THR A 288 -22.27 -21.41 -2.17
CA THR A 288 -22.80 -20.21 -2.79
C THR A 288 -21.68 -19.19 -3.06
N LEU A 289 -21.90 -18.23 -3.96
CA LEU A 289 -20.96 -17.15 -4.20
C LEU A 289 -20.70 -16.34 -2.91
N GLU A 290 -21.73 -16.15 -2.10
CA GLU A 290 -21.60 -15.50 -0.78
C GLU A 290 -20.65 -16.26 0.13
N GLN A 291 -20.79 -17.59 0.23
CA GLN A 291 -19.90 -18.42 1.03
C GLN A 291 -18.46 -18.39 0.53
N ILE A 292 -18.25 -18.39 -0.79
CA ILE A 292 -16.92 -18.24 -1.40
C ILE A 292 -16.29 -16.90 -0.98
N ASN A 293 -17.04 -15.80 -1.09
CA ASN A 293 -16.55 -14.47 -0.69
C ASN A 293 -16.25 -14.39 0.81
N LEU A 294 -17.12 -14.98 1.66
CA LEU A 294 -16.88 -15.04 3.10
C LEU A 294 -15.63 -15.86 3.43
N ILE A 295 -15.40 -16.97 2.75
CA ILE A 295 -14.18 -17.78 2.93
C ILE A 295 -12.96 -16.93 2.61
N TYR A 296 -12.92 -16.26 1.46
CA TYR A 296 -11.79 -15.40 1.08
C TYR A 296 -11.56 -14.25 2.07
N LYS A 297 -12.64 -13.63 2.56
CA LYS A 297 -12.55 -12.54 3.54
C LYS A 297 -11.93 -12.98 4.88
N HIS A 298 -12.15 -14.22 5.30
CA HIS A 298 -11.70 -14.75 6.58
C HIS A 298 -10.41 -15.58 6.52
N LEU A 299 -9.79 -15.69 5.33
CA LEU A 299 -8.49 -16.34 5.24
C LEU A 299 -7.42 -15.52 6.00
N PRO A 300 -6.54 -16.18 6.77
CA PRO A 300 -5.43 -15.49 7.45
C PRO A 300 -4.27 -15.18 6.51
N VAL A 301 -4.53 -15.07 5.22
CA VAL A 301 -3.56 -14.79 4.17
C VAL A 301 -4.19 -13.89 3.11
N ASP A 302 -3.39 -13.02 2.52
CA ASP A 302 -3.79 -12.25 1.34
C ASP A 302 -3.53 -13.07 0.09
N ILE A 303 -4.51 -13.10 -0.80
CA ILE A 303 -4.41 -13.78 -2.08
C ILE A 303 -4.61 -12.78 -3.22
N SER A 304 -3.80 -12.90 -4.28
CA SER A 304 -4.03 -12.20 -5.55
C SER A 304 -3.89 -13.18 -6.71
N PHE A 305 -4.71 -13.02 -7.73
CA PHE A 305 -4.66 -13.83 -8.94
C PHE A 305 -4.48 -12.96 -10.19
N VAL A 306 -3.49 -13.30 -10.99
CA VAL A 306 -3.17 -12.70 -12.28
C VAL A 306 -3.39 -13.76 -13.36
N ASP A 307 -4.11 -13.44 -14.43
CA ASP A 307 -4.42 -14.40 -15.50
C ASP A 307 -3.24 -14.64 -16.46
N GLU A 308 -3.45 -15.51 -17.44
CA GLU A 308 -2.47 -15.84 -18.47
C GLU A 308 -2.07 -14.66 -19.38
N ASN A 309 -2.84 -13.57 -19.37
CA ASN A 309 -2.55 -12.32 -20.10
C ASN A 309 -1.87 -11.28 -19.19
N GLU A 310 -1.45 -11.68 -17.98
CA GLU A 310 -0.79 -10.83 -16.99
C GLU A 310 -1.70 -9.74 -16.42
N LEU A 311 -3.02 -9.91 -16.49
CA LEU A 311 -3.99 -8.99 -15.94
C LEU A 311 -4.41 -9.41 -14.52
N VAL A 312 -4.40 -8.49 -13.58
CA VAL A 312 -4.94 -8.71 -12.23
C VAL A 312 -6.44 -9.01 -12.35
N LYS A 313 -6.88 -10.18 -11.91
CA LYS A 313 -8.29 -10.61 -11.95
C LYS A 313 -8.97 -10.63 -10.60
N PHE A 314 -8.22 -10.91 -9.55
CA PHE A 314 -8.79 -11.08 -8.22
C PHE A 314 -7.76 -10.76 -7.15
N TYR A 315 -8.22 -10.23 -6.04
CA TYR A 315 -7.51 -10.22 -4.77
C TYR A 315 -8.52 -10.45 -3.62
N SER A 316 -8.07 -11.08 -2.53
CA SER A 316 -8.88 -11.22 -1.31
C SER A 316 -8.99 -9.89 -0.58
N ASP A 317 -10.20 -9.52 -0.19
CA ASP A 317 -10.50 -8.30 0.56
C ASP A 317 -10.57 -8.66 2.05
N THR A 318 -9.40 -8.88 2.66
CA THR A 318 -9.27 -9.24 4.08
C THR A 318 -9.20 -7.99 4.96
N ASP A 319 -9.69 -8.09 6.20
CA ASP A 319 -9.68 -6.95 7.14
C ASP A 319 -8.25 -6.57 7.62
N HIS A 320 -7.23 -7.40 7.31
CA HIS A 320 -5.83 -7.25 7.77
C HIS A 320 -4.84 -7.27 6.61
N ARG A 321 -5.23 -6.66 5.50
CA ARG A 321 -4.41 -6.71 4.30
C ARG A 321 -3.04 -6.09 4.51
N ILE A 322 -1.98 -6.81 4.09
CA ILE A 322 -0.57 -6.40 4.27
C ILE A 322 -0.23 -5.19 3.39
N PHE A 323 -0.66 -5.23 2.12
CA PHE A 323 -0.50 -4.11 1.19
C PHE A 323 -1.88 -3.62 0.73
N PRO A 324 -2.20 -2.33 0.91
CA PRO A 324 -3.48 -1.78 0.47
C PRO A 324 -3.65 -1.97 -1.05
N ARG A 325 -4.85 -2.36 -1.45
CA ARG A 325 -5.23 -2.47 -2.85
C ARG A 325 -6.66 -1.95 -3.01
N SER A 326 -6.98 -1.45 -4.18
CA SER A 326 -8.32 -1.03 -4.51
C SER A 326 -8.90 -1.82 -5.67
N LYS A 327 -10.21 -1.77 -5.85
CA LYS A 327 -10.89 -2.40 -6.99
C LYS A 327 -10.38 -1.91 -8.35
N ASN A 328 -9.77 -0.73 -8.37
CA ASN A 328 -9.23 -0.14 -9.59
C ASN A 328 -8.06 -0.92 -10.21
N VAL A 329 -7.34 -1.72 -9.40
CA VAL A 329 -6.27 -2.59 -9.92
C VAL A 329 -6.77 -3.76 -10.76
N ILE A 330 -8.06 -4.10 -10.67
CA ILE A 330 -8.64 -5.19 -11.48
C ILE A 330 -8.60 -4.85 -12.97
N GLY A 331 -8.01 -5.75 -13.76
CA GLY A 331 -7.77 -5.57 -15.18
C GLY A 331 -6.49 -4.81 -15.52
N ARG A 332 -5.68 -4.42 -14.52
CA ARG A 332 -4.37 -3.78 -14.72
C ARG A 332 -3.31 -4.82 -15.06
N GLN A 333 -2.35 -4.45 -15.90
CA GLN A 333 -1.14 -5.25 -16.12
C GLN A 333 -0.35 -5.37 -14.81
N VAL A 334 0.07 -6.59 -14.47
CA VAL A 334 0.79 -6.85 -13.21
C VAL A 334 2.12 -6.10 -13.12
N SER A 335 2.82 -5.91 -14.23
CA SER A 335 4.04 -5.10 -14.31
C SER A 335 3.81 -3.66 -13.84
N ASN A 336 2.64 -3.09 -14.15
CA ASN A 336 2.25 -1.74 -13.73
C ASN A 336 1.81 -1.65 -12.25
N CYS A 337 1.77 -2.77 -11.53
CA CYS A 337 1.47 -2.82 -10.10
C CYS A 337 2.73 -2.84 -9.22
N HIS A 338 3.91 -2.78 -9.83
CA HIS A 338 5.18 -2.95 -9.14
C HIS A 338 6.13 -1.77 -9.43
N PRO A 339 6.92 -1.34 -8.43
CA PRO A 339 7.96 -0.35 -8.63
C PRO A 339 8.97 -0.81 -9.70
N ARG A 340 9.51 0.12 -10.47
CA ARG A 340 10.48 -0.18 -11.54
C ARG A 340 11.63 -1.09 -11.09
N LYS A 341 12.08 -0.93 -9.84
CA LYS A 341 13.16 -1.76 -9.25
C LYS A 341 12.81 -3.25 -9.16
N SER A 342 11.53 -3.62 -9.17
CA SER A 342 11.05 -5.00 -9.02
C SER A 342 10.30 -5.55 -10.25
N VAL A 343 9.99 -4.74 -11.25
CA VAL A 343 9.26 -5.19 -12.45
C VAL A 343 9.96 -6.36 -13.14
N HIS A 344 11.29 -6.29 -13.31
CA HIS A 344 12.07 -7.35 -13.92
C HIS A 344 11.94 -8.70 -13.19
N ILE A 345 11.78 -8.70 -11.86
CA ILE A 345 11.56 -9.91 -11.05
C ILE A 345 10.18 -10.50 -11.37
N VAL A 346 9.17 -9.65 -11.49
CA VAL A 346 7.80 -10.08 -11.86
C VAL A 346 7.79 -10.71 -13.24
N GLU A 347 8.43 -10.07 -14.22
CA GLU A 347 8.56 -10.58 -15.59
C GLU A 347 9.32 -11.92 -15.63
N GLU A 348 10.39 -12.07 -14.85
CA GLU A 348 11.13 -13.33 -14.73
C GLU A 348 10.26 -14.44 -14.15
N ILE A 349 9.52 -14.18 -13.05
CA ILE A 349 8.62 -15.16 -12.43
C ILE A 349 7.55 -15.62 -13.43
N VAL A 350 6.86 -14.66 -14.05
CA VAL A 350 5.79 -14.99 -15.03
C VAL A 350 6.35 -15.72 -16.23
N GLY A 351 7.51 -15.32 -16.75
CA GLY A 351 8.19 -15.97 -17.87
C GLY A 351 8.53 -17.43 -17.58
N LYS A 352 9.15 -17.72 -16.42
CA LYS A 352 9.52 -19.07 -16.00
C LYS A 352 8.30 -19.94 -15.71
N PHE A 353 7.24 -19.38 -15.13
CA PHE A 353 6.00 -20.11 -14.91
C PHE A 353 5.29 -20.44 -16.23
N ARG A 354 5.27 -19.49 -17.17
CA ARG A 354 4.67 -19.69 -18.49
C ARG A 354 5.42 -20.76 -19.32
N SER A 355 6.74 -20.76 -19.25
CA SER A 355 7.57 -21.76 -19.94
C SER A 355 7.52 -23.16 -19.31
N GLY A 356 7.08 -23.27 -18.05
CA GLY A 356 7.11 -24.52 -17.28
C GLY A 356 8.49 -24.84 -16.69
N GLU A 357 9.40 -23.88 -16.68
CA GLU A 357 10.71 -24.04 -16.05
C GLU A 357 10.58 -24.08 -14.52
N GLN A 358 9.66 -23.31 -13.95
CA GLN A 358 9.36 -23.25 -12.53
C GLN A 358 7.86 -23.20 -12.29
N ASP A 359 7.42 -23.69 -11.12
CA ASP A 359 6.02 -23.65 -10.68
C ASP A 359 5.84 -22.91 -9.35
N LYS A 360 6.94 -22.55 -8.68
CA LYS A 360 6.93 -21.83 -7.40
C LYS A 360 8.09 -20.83 -7.34
N ALA A 361 7.80 -19.65 -6.79
CA ALA A 361 8.81 -18.68 -6.37
C ALA A 361 8.43 -18.15 -4.99
N GLU A 362 9.41 -17.87 -4.14
CA GLU A 362 9.15 -17.36 -2.79
C GLU A 362 10.22 -16.38 -2.34
N PHE A 363 9.80 -15.42 -1.52
CA PHE A 363 10.69 -14.54 -0.79
C PHE A 363 10.01 -14.01 0.47
N TRP A 364 10.76 -13.30 1.30
CA TRP A 364 10.25 -12.74 2.54
C TRP A 364 10.84 -11.38 2.83
N ILE A 365 10.07 -10.55 3.51
CA ILE A 365 10.46 -9.21 3.95
C ILE A 365 10.55 -9.23 5.47
N ASN A 366 11.74 -8.94 6.01
CA ASN A 366 11.98 -8.87 7.43
C ASN A 366 12.17 -7.40 7.85
N LYS A 367 11.13 -6.80 8.41
CA LYS A 367 11.15 -5.46 9.00
C LYS A 367 11.14 -5.56 10.53
N PRO A 368 11.49 -4.49 11.28
CA PRO A 368 11.58 -4.53 12.75
C PRO A 368 10.32 -5.04 13.46
N GLU A 369 9.13 -4.79 12.89
CA GLU A 369 7.84 -5.10 13.53
C GLU A 369 7.03 -6.16 12.76
N VAL A 370 7.44 -6.53 11.54
CA VAL A 370 6.66 -7.45 10.71
C VAL A 370 7.56 -8.35 9.86
N PHE A 371 7.24 -9.64 9.84
CA PHE A 371 7.84 -10.63 8.95
C PHE A 371 6.81 -11.12 7.95
N ILE A 372 6.95 -10.68 6.70
CA ILE A 372 6.02 -11.02 5.62
C ILE A 372 6.62 -12.15 4.78
N TYR A 373 5.88 -13.24 4.65
CA TYR A 373 6.19 -14.32 3.71
C TYR A 373 5.34 -14.17 2.46
N ILE A 374 5.97 -14.24 1.30
CA ILE A 374 5.34 -14.08 -0.01
C ILE A 374 5.70 -15.27 -0.87
N VAL A 375 4.70 -15.90 -1.49
CA VAL A 375 4.92 -17.04 -2.38
C VAL A 375 4.01 -16.93 -3.61
N TYR A 376 4.58 -17.28 -4.75
CA TYR A 376 3.92 -17.33 -6.04
C TYR A 376 3.83 -18.77 -6.53
N PHE A 377 2.70 -19.12 -7.13
CA PHE A 377 2.46 -20.42 -7.73
C PHE A 377 1.99 -20.24 -9.17
N ALA A 378 2.53 -21.06 -10.08
CA ALA A 378 1.96 -21.20 -11.41
C ALA A 378 0.61 -21.93 -11.31
N VAL A 379 -0.45 -21.28 -11.81
CA VAL A 379 -1.77 -21.92 -11.93
C VAL A 379 -1.86 -22.60 -13.28
N ARG A 380 -2.17 -23.91 -13.27
CA ARG A 380 -2.31 -24.70 -14.48
C ARG A 380 -3.66 -25.42 -14.52
N ASP A 381 -4.21 -25.60 -15.72
CA ASP A 381 -5.41 -26.41 -15.92
C ASP A 381 -5.09 -27.92 -15.91
N ALA A 382 -6.12 -28.74 -16.11
CA ALA A 382 -5.99 -30.19 -16.10
C ALA A 382 -5.07 -30.73 -17.21
N GLU A 383 -4.89 -29.98 -18.28
CA GLU A 383 -3.98 -30.28 -19.39
C GLU A 383 -2.56 -29.72 -19.17
N GLY A 384 -2.29 -29.14 -18.03
CA GLY A 384 -0.99 -28.56 -17.66
C GLY A 384 -0.69 -27.18 -18.28
N ARG A 385 -1.66 -26.56 -18.96
CA ARG A 385 -1.47 -25.26 -19.60
C ARG A 385 -1.46 -24.16 -18.54
N PHE A 386 -0.55 -23.21 -18.69
CA PHE A 386 -0.46 -22.04 -17.82
C PHE A 386 -1.73 -21.17 -17.91
N ARG A 387 -2.35 -20.91 -16.76
CA ARG A 387 -3.59 -20.12 -16.63
C ARG A 387 -3.41 -18.87 -15.80
N GLY A 388 -2.20 -18.66 -15.27
CA GLY A 388 -1.90 -17.46 -14.51
C GLY A 388 -1.00 -17.71 -13.31
N VAL A 389 -0.91 -16.72 -12.45
CA VAL A 389 -0.11 -16.73 -11.21
C VAL A 389 -1.01 -16.48 -10.02
N LEU A 390 -0.89 -17.32 -9.01
CA LEU A 390 -1.46 -17.10 -7.68
C LEU A 390 -0.38 -16.58 -6.75
N GLU A 391 -0.58 -15.39 -6.19
CA GLU A 391 0.22 -14.82 -5.11
C GLU A 391 -0.47 -15.10 -3.78
N MET A 392 0.30 -15.50 -2.78
CA MET A 392 -0.14 -15.58 -1.38
C MET A 392 0.85 -14.82 -0.51
N MET A 393 0.33 -13.98 0.38
CA MET A 393 1.12 -13.24 1.37
C MET A 393 0.59 -13.52 2.77
N GLN A 394 1.49 -13.64 3.74
CA GLN A 394 1.15 -13.85 5.13
C GLN A 394 2.08 -13.07 6.06
N ASP A 395 1.51 -12.41 7.07
CA ASP A 395 2.27 -11.94 8.22
C ASP A 395 2.61 -13.14 9.11
N CYS A 396 3.87 -13.52 9.09
CA CYS A 396 4.39 -14.64 9.88
C CYS A 396 5.09 -14.18 11.18
N THR A 397 4.92 -12.93 11.60
CA THR A 397 5.57 -12.38 12.79
C THR A 397 5.26 -13.22 14.02
N HIS A 398 3.98 -13.45 14.30
CA HIS A 398 3.55 -14.30 15.40
C HIS A 398 3.98 -15.76 15.23
N ILE A 399 3.85 -16.31 14.02
CA ILE A 399 4.20 -17.72 13.74
C ILE A 399 5.68 -18.00 14.04
N ARG A 400 6.56 -17.05 13.75
CA ARG A 400 8.00 -17.17 14.03
C ARG A 400 8.36 -17.15 15.52
N GLU A 401 7.47 -16.66 16.37
CA GLU A 401 7.66 -16.62 17.83
C GLU A 401 7.16 -17.91 18.51
N LEU A 402 6.36 -18.71 17.81
CA LEU A 402 5.83 -19.97 18.36
C LEU A 402 6.93 -21.00 18.55
N THR A 403 6.92 -21.65 19.73
CA THR A 403 7.86 -22.72 20.09
C THR A 403 7.11 -23.89 20.72
N GLY A 404 7.64 -25.10 20.52
CA GLY A 404 7.04 -26.31 21.07
C GLY A 404 5.70 -26.66 20.44
N SER A 405 4.78 -27.23 21.22
CA SER A 405 3.44 -27.63 20.79
C SER A 405 2.40 -27.06 21.74
N GLN A 406 1.36 -26.47 21.19
CA GLN A 406 0.18 -26.05 21.95
C GLN A 406 -0.99 -26.95 21.59
N THR A 407 -1.32 -27.87 22.48
CA THR A 407 -2.39 -28.87 22.28
C THR A 407 -3.71 -28.47 22.92
N LEU A 408 -3.69 -27.47 23.81
CA LEU A 408 -4.90 -26.95 24.47
C LEU A 408 -5.38 -25.69 23.74
N LEU A 409 -6.70 -25.60 23.58
CA LEU A 409 -7.35 -24.47 22.95
C LEU A 409 -7.18 -23.19 23.78
N THR A 410 -6.73 -22.10 23.18
CA THR A 410 -6.75 -20.76 23.77
C THR A 410 -7.64 -19.85 22.94
N TRP A 411 -8.46 -19.04 23.62
CA TRP A 411 -9.33 -18.07 22.96
C TRP A 411 -8.61 -16.72 22.88
N ALA A 412 -8.43 -16.19 21.68
CA ALA A 412 -7.93 -14.83 21.50
C ALA A 412 -9.03 -13.83 21.94
N GLY A 413 -8.71 -12.94 22.87
CA GLY A 413 -9.52 -11.75 23.16
C GLY A 413 -10.64 -11.86 24.21
N LYS A 414 -10.67 -12.91 25.03
CA LYS A 414 -11.44 -12.86 26.27
C LYS A 414 -10.48 -12.93 27.46
N ASP A 415 -10.37 -11.83 28.19
CA ASP A 415 -9.86 -11.86 29.56
C ASP A 415 -10.69 -12.91 30.31
N SER A 416 -10.03 -13.95 30.79
CA SER A 416 -10.62 -14.89 31.74
C SER A 416 -10.84 -14.13 33.04
N SER A 417 -11.97 -13.44 33.17
CA SER A 417 -12.53 -13.18 34.47
C SER A 417 -13.04 -14.53 35.00
N SER A 418 -12.28 -15.05 35.96
CA SER A 418 -12.72 -16.13 36.82
C SER A 418 -14.11 -15.84 37.32
N ASP A 419 -15.03 -16.77 37.10
CA ASP A 419 -15.87 -17.29 38.19
C ASP A 419 -16.71 -18.46 37.68
N ASP A 420 -16.73 -19.45 38.52
CA ASP A 420 -17.66 -20.57 38.59
C ASP A 420 -17.54 -21.68 37.57
N LEU A 421 -17.02 -22.79 38.09
CA LEU A 421 -17.71 -24.01 37.86
C LEU A 421 -17.45 -25.17 38.79
N ASP A 422 -18.50 -25.42 39.39
CA ASP A 422 -18.81 -26.68 40.04
C ASP A 422 -19.28 -27.75 39.01
N SER A 423 -18.68 -28.91 39.20
CA SER A 423 -19.18 -30.28 39.06
C SER A 423 -19.99 -30.78 37.87
N SER A 424 -19.51 -31.89 37.46
CA SER A 424 -20.17 -33.18 37.28
C SER A 424 -20.41 -33.75 35.89
N VAL A 425 -20.09 -35.05 35.84
CA VAL A 425 -20.55 -36.15 34.97
C VAL A 425 -19.76 -36.29 33.65
N GLY A 426 -19.17 -37.38 33.35
CA GLY A 426 -19.18 -38.78 33.70
C GLY A 426 -18.45 -39.57 32.63
N SER A 427 -17.68 -40.44 33.09
CA SER A 427 -17.10 -41.68 32.59
C SER A 427 -17.35 -42.14 31.14
N ALA A 428 -16.28 -42.50 30.47
CA ALA A 428 -16.09 -43.81 29.80
C ALA A 428 -14.63 -44.06 29.50
N GLU A 429 -14.05 -45.00 30.22
CA GLU A 429 -12.82 -45.72 29.83
C GLU A 429 -13.13 -46.73 28.74
N PRO A 430 -12.11 -47.27 28.03
CA PRO A 430 -11.46 -48.45 28.53
C PRO A 430 -9.93 -48.50 28.38
N ALA A 431 -9.28 -48.88 29.46
CA ALA A 431 -8.44 -50.05 29.75
C ALA A 431 -7.48 -50.51 28.62
N THR A 432 -6.22 -50.69 28.81
CA THR A 432 -5.34 -51.55 29.60
C THR A 432 -3.93 -51.29 29.11
N THR A 433 -2.85 -51.36 29.77
CA THR A 433 -2.20 -52.25 30.76
C THR A 433 -0.89 -51.59 31.22
N ASN A 434 -0.63 -51.71 32.48
CA ASN A 434 0.67 -51.51 33.14
C ASN A 434 1.65 -52.65 32.80
N PRO A 435 2.99 -52.54 33.07
CA PRO A 435 3.43 -52.52 34.46
C PRO A 435 4.71 -51.72 34.79
N THR A 436 4.71 -51.27 36.07
CA THR A 436 5.80 -51.21 37.05
C THR A 436 7.12 -50.53 36.75
N GLY A 437 7.47 -49.54 37.60
CA GLY A 437 8.82 -49.04 37.89
C GLY A 437 8.75 -47.80 38.76
N ASP A 438 8.89 -48.00 40.02
CA ASP A 438 9.09 -47.09 41.14
C ASP A 438 10.26 -46.13 40.85
N ASP A 439 10.08 -44.83 41.09
CA ASP A 439 10.97 -44.03 41.94
C ASP A 439 10.49 -42.55 41.93
N GLY A 440 10.40 -42.02 43.12
CA GLY A 440 10.00 -40.64 43.39
C GLY A 440 10.98 -39.61 42.86
N ASN A 441 10.42 -38.54 42.33
CA ASN A 441 11.06 -37.24 42.42
C ASN A 441 10.01 -36.11 42.34
N GLU A 442 9.98 -35.33 43.40
CA GLU A 442 9.21 -34.10 43.50
C GLU A 442 9.63 -33.15 42.40
N SER A 443 8.69 -32.71 41.56
CA SER A 443 8.93 -31.66 40.55
C SER A 443 8.97 -30.30 41.24
N HIS A 444 10.18 -29.82 41.52
CA HIS A 444 10.45 -28.42 41.76
C HIS A 444 10.30 -27.66 40.43
N ALA A 445 9.37 -26.71 40.40
CA ALA A 445 9.40 -25.64 39.37
C ALA A 445 10.75 -24.93 39.44
N PRO A 446 11.37 -24.53 38.28
CA PRO A 446 12.63 -23.83 38.28
C PRO A 446 12.46 -22.47 38.96
N SER A 447 12.91 -22.34 40.22
CA SER A 447 13.02 -21.06 40.90
C SER A 447 14.23 -20.31 40.30
N LEU A 448 13.96 -19.22 39.59
CA LEU A 448 15.00 -18.31 39.13
C LEU A 448 15.65 -17.68 40.39
N ASP A 449 16.96 -17.81 40.53
CA ASP A 449 17.68 -17.16 41.64
C ASP A 449 17.78 -15.65 41.34
N ILE A 450 16.96 -14.86 42.01
CA ILE A 450 16.78 -13.41 41.73
C ILE A 450 17.88 -12.64 42.45
N THR A 451 18.81 -12.12 41.65
CA THR A 451 19.92 -11.26 42.08
C THR A 451 19.90 -9.94 41.33
N SER A 452 20.75 -8.97 41.74
CA SER A 452 20.87 -7.69 41.02
C SER A 452 21.31 -7.82 39.55
N ASP A 453 21.94 -8.93 39.19
CA ASP A 453 22.42 -9.21 37.83
C ASP A 453 21.37 -9.98 36.98
N THR A 454 20.24 -10.35 37.55
CA THR A 454 19.15 -11.01 36.84
C THR A 454 18.60 -10.12 35.75
N LEU A 455 18.54 -10.62 34.50
CA LEU A 455 17.97 -9.89 33.37
C LEU A 455 16.45 -9.71 33.54
N LEU A 456 15.97 -8.50 33.37
CA LEU A 456 14.52 -8.21 33.43
C LEU A 456 13.70 -9.00 32.41
N LYS A 457 14.32 -9.33 31.25
CA LYS A 457 13.72 -10.18 30.23
C LYS A 457 13.38 -11.56 30.79
N ASP A 458 14.33 -12.21 31.47
CA ASP A 458 14.18 -13.56 31.97
C ASP A 458 13.25 -13.58 33.20
N LEU A 459 13.33 -12.53 34.03
CA LEU A 459 12.45 -12.35 35.16
C LEU A 459 10.98 -12.23 34.71
N PHE A 460 10.68 -11.40 33.70
CA PHE A 460 9.31 -11.23 33.21
C PHE A 460 8.85 -12.35 32.27
N ALA A 461 9.76 -13.16 31.72
CA ALA A 461 9.40 -14.40 31.04
C ALA A 461 8.95 -15.47 32.03
N THR A 462 9.66 -15.57 33.17
CA THR A 462 9.33 -16.54 34.24
C THR A 462 8.10 -16.09 35.06
N TYR A 463 7.96 -14.77 35.28
CA TYR A 463 6.90 -14.18 36.11
C TYR A 463 6.22 -13.01 35.38
N PRO A 464 5.34 -13.24 34.40
CA PRO A 464 4.75 -12.19 33.55
C PRO A 464 3.90 -11.15 34.31
N HIS A 465 3.30 -11.54 35.45
CA HIS A 465 2.48 -10.66 36.29
C HIS A 465 3.31 -9.53 36.95
N LEU A 466 4.59 -9.77 37.25
CA LEU A 466 5.46 -8.80 37.89
C LEU A 466 5.61 -7.49 37.08
N LYS A 467 5.62 -7.60 35.78
CA LYS A 467 5.71 -6.41 34.89
C LYS A 467 4.54 -5.45 35.09
N LYS A 468 3.34 -6.00 35.22
CA LYS A 468 2.09 -5.24 35.42
C LYS A 468 2.04 -4.65 36.82
N GLU A 469 2.50 -5.40 37.79
CA GLU A 469 2.50 -5.03 39.20
C GLU A 469 3.53 -3.93 39.52
N LEU A 470 4.75 -4.05 39.00
CA LEU A 470 5.77 -3.01 39.14
C LEU A 470 5.36 -1.70 38.44
N ALA A 471 4.75 -1.78 37.24
CA ALA A 471 4.26 -0.61 36.54
C ALA A 471 3.08 0.09 37.22
N SER A 472 2.27 -0.66 37.98
CA SER A 472 1.14 -0.11 38.74
C SER A 472 1.59 0.59 40.03
N ARG A 473 2.59 0.04 40.73
CA ARG A 473 3.07 0.54 42.02
C ARG A 473 4.08 1.69 41.89
N TYR A 474 4.89 1.66 40.80
CA TYR A 474 5.96 2.63 40.61
C TYR A 474 5.91 3.30 39.23
N PRO A 475 5.68 4.62 39.17
CA PRO A 475 5.56 5.36 37.89
C PRO A 475 6.78 5.22 36.97
N SER A 476 7.98 5.04 37.54
CA SER A 476 9.24 4.83 36.80
C SER A 476 9.21 3.58 35.93
N PHE A 477 8.43 2.55 36.28
CA PHE A 477 8.29 1.31 35.53
C PHE A 477 7.19 1.35 34.46
N LYS A 478 6.37 2.41 34.36
CA LYS A 478 5.39 2.57 33.27
C LYS A 478 6.06 2.61 31.90
N MET A 479 7.31 3.09 31.86
CA MET A 479 8.12 3.13 30.64
C MET A 479 8.39 1.72 30.06
N LEU A 480 8.36 0.65 30.87
CA LEU A 480 8.54 -0.73 30.40
C LEU A 480 7.41 -1.22 29.48
N ASN A 481 6.28 -0.50 29.46
CA ASN A 481 5.15 -0.78 28.55
C ASN A 481 5.24 -0.02 27.21
N SER A 482 6.22 0.88 27.06
CA SER A 482 6.45 1.62 25.81
C SER A 482 7.29 0.80 24.82
N PRO A 483 7.26 1.12 23.53
CA PRO A 483 8.12 0.51 22.52
C PRO A 483 9.62 0.59 22.87
N LEU A 484 10.06 1.72 23.43
CA LEU A 484 11.42 1.92 23.91
C LEU A 484 11.74 1.03 25.10
N GLY A 485 10.78 0.82 26.00
CA GLY A 485 10.90 -0.08 27.16
C GLY A 485 11.13 -1.54 26.75
N LYS A 486 10.50 -2.00 25.66
CA LYS A 486 10.71 -3.35 25.12
C LYS A 486 12.15 -3.58 24.62
N LEU A 487 12.78 -2.53 24.07
CA LEU A 487 14.16 -2.59 23.60
C LEU A 487 15.15 -2.65 24.78
N ILE A 488 14.87 -1.85 25.82
CA ILE A 488 15.68 -1.77 27.05
C ILE A 488 15.62 -3.10 27.82
N LEU A 489 14.45 -3.74 27.89
CA LEU A 489 14.24 -5.02 28.59
C LEU A 489 15.16 -6.15 28.12
N LYS A 490 15.60 -6.14 26.86
CA LYS A 490 16.47 -7.19 26.29
C LYS A 490 17.88 -7.21 26.92
N LYS A 491 18.34 -6.10 27.48
CA LYS A 491 19.70 -5.93 28.02
C LYS A 491 19.74 -5.42 29.46
N ALA A 492 18.58 -5.00 30.03
CA ALA A 492 18.51 -4.42 31.36
C ALA A 492 18.49 -5.51 32.43
N THR A 493 19.32 -5.32 33.47
CA THR A 493 19.32 -6.11 34.69
C THR A 493 18.53 -5.41 35.79
N ILE A 494 18.28 -6.09 36.91
CA ILE A 494 17.68 -5.46 38.11
C ILE A 494 18.56 -4.30 38.60
N ARG A 495 19.88 -4.38 38.49
CA ARG A 495 20.82 -3.29 38.80
C ARG A 495 20.54 -2.06 37.93
N THR A 496 20.47 -2.21 36.61
CA THR A 496 20.17 -1.08 35.72
C THR A 496 18.77 -0.50 35.93
N ALA A 497 17.81 -1.29 36.36
CA ALA A 497 16.50 -0.81 36.74
C ALA A 497 16.50 -0.05 38.07
N SER A 498 17.32 -0.47 39.02
CA SER A 498 17.56 0.21 40.31
C SER A 498 18.10 1.63 40.07
N GLU A 499 19.18 1.75 39.28
CA GLU A 499 19.79 3.06 38.94
C GLU A 499 18.80 4.05 38.32
N ARG A 500 17.88 3.56 37.47
CA ARG A 500 16.90 4.40 36.77
C ARG A 500 15.62 4.68 37.55
N SER A 501 15.26 3.81 38.48
CA SER A 501 14.06 3.97 39.30
C SER A 501 14.27 4.82 40.55
N GLY A 502 15.55 5.03 40.96
CA GLY A 502 15.90 5.67 42.22
C GLY A 502 15.70 4.79 43.45
N LEU A 503 15.42 3.50 43.24
CA LEU A 503 15.32 2.48 44.31
C LEU A 503 16.67 1.77 44.46
N GLY A 504 17.10 1.52 45.69
CA GLY A 504 18.34 0.75 45.93
C GLY A 504 18.23 -0.69 45.38
N GLU A 505 19.38 -1.27 44.96
CA GLU A 505 19.41 -2.64 44.38
C GLU A 505 18.76 -3.70 45.30
N GLU A 506 19.13 -3.70 46.59
CA GLU A 506 18.59 -4.61 47.58
C GLU A 506 17.10 -4.40 47.82
N GLN A 507 16.65 -3.16 47.78
CA GLN A 507 15.24 -2.81 47.93
C GLN A 507 14.42 -3.32 46.72
N LEU A 508 14.94 -3.17 45.51
CA LEU A 508 14.26 -3.64 44.30
C LEU A 508 14.22 -5.17 44.23
N VAL A 509 15.32 -5.86 44.57
CA VAL A 509 15.35 -7.33 44.66
C VAL A 509 14.34 -7.85 45.70
N LYS A 510 14.30 -7.22 46.87
CA LYS A 510 13.34 -7.59 47.93
C LYS A 510 11.89 -7.37 47.48
N LEU A 511 11.63 -6.22 46.86
CA LEU A 511 10.30 -5.87 46.34
C LEU A 511 9.82 -6.86 45.28
N ILE A 512 10.72 -7.30 44.39
CA ILE A 512 10.43 -8.32 43.37
C ILE A 512 10.13 -9.68 44.06
N LYS A 513 10.92 -10.06 45.05
CA LYS A 513 10.69 -11.29 45.82
C LYS A 513 9.39 -11.25 46.64
N ASP A 514 8.99 -10.08 47.12
CA ASP A 514 7.73 -9.91 47.88
C ASP A 514 6.48 -9.93 46.96
N CYS A 515 6.68 -9.79 45.62
CA CYS A 515 5.62 -9.86 44.61
C CYS A 515 5.50 -11.25 43.94
N LEU A 516 6.37 -12.20 44.28
CA LEU A 516 6.32 -13.61 43.82
C LEU A 516 5.53 -14.49 44.71
#